data_a968f61a3902db6ebf8de32fefc4738c
#
_entry.id   a968f61a3902db6ebf8de32fefc4738c
#
_cell.length_a   1.000
_cell.length_b   1.000
_cell.length_c   1.000
_cell.angle_alpha   90.00
_cell.angle_beta   90.00
_cell.angle_gamma   90.00
#
_symmetry.space_group_name_H-M   'P 1'
#
loop_
_entity.id
_entity.type
_entity.pdbx_description
1 polymer ?
#
loop_
_entity_poly.entity_id
_entity_poly.type
_entity_poly.pdbx_seq_one_letter_code
_entity_poly.pdbx_strand_id
1 'polypeptide(L)'
;MIKKTTAPGASDAAEKAVPVNVLADPVVVKAEEPAKPKRSRKTKAEAEGAAKPAAKRGRKPAAKTTAEKKTSTRRSTAKKAEGPKKPTALIIMDGFGQRAEKKGNAIEAANKPNLDRIFSENPLTYIGASGLDVGLPDGQMGNSEVGHTNIGAGRIVYQELTRITKSIQDGDFFENEAFLAAAKNCKENGSALHLMGLVSDGGVHSHINHIYGLLEFAKRQGLDKVFIHCFLDGRDTPPASGKEYVTALMDKCEELGVGQVASVMGRYYAMDRDNRWDRVEKAYRALRFGEGKQAKCGACAIQASYDEGVTDEFVVPTVVAKDGEAVGKIQDKDSVIFFNFRTRLLSLLP
;
A
#
# COMPACT_ATOMS: atom_id res chain seq x y z
N MET A 1 13.72 -45.13 -47.79
CA MET A 1 13.19 -43.89 -48.40
C MET A 1 12.03 -43.43 -47.55
N ILE A 2 12.27 -42.42 -46.67
CA ILE A 2 11.23 -41.79 -45.84
C ILE A 2 11.35 -40.28 -46.11
N LYS A 3 10.30 -39.73 -46.71
CA LYS A 3 10.19 -38.30 -47.04
C LYS A 3 9.98 -37.47 -45.77
N LYS A 4 10.85 -36.50 -45.55
CA LYS A 4 10.68 -35.40 -44.59
C LYS A 4 9.68 -34.39 -45.16
N THR A 5 8.60 -34.14 -44.42
CA THR A 5 7.65 -33.04 -44.69
C THR A 5 8.07 -31.87 -43.80
N THR A 6 8.44 -30.78 -44.44
CA THR A 6 8.75 -29.50 -43.83
C THR A 6 7.46 -28.73 -43.57
N ALA A 7 7.29 -28.20 -42.35
CA ALA A 7 6.23 -27.27 -42.01
C ALA A 7 6.56 -25.84 -42.49
N PRO A 8 5.56 -25.03 -42.88
CA PRO A 8 5.78 -23.66 -43.35
C PRO A 8 5.99 -22.68 -42.18
N GLY A 9 6.87 -21.72 -42.44
CA GLY A 9 7.33 -20.75 -41.49
C GLY A 9 6.26 -19.77 -40.97
N ALA A 10 6.46 -19.39 -39.73
CA ALA A 10 5.77 -18.27 -39.10
C ALA A 10 6.35 -16.96 -39.65
N SER A 11 5.49 -16.14 -40.21
CA SER A 11 5.81 -14.76 -40.64
C SER A 11 5.75 -13.82 -39.45
N ASP A 12 6.83 -13.10 -39.23
CA ASP A 12 6.92 -11.90 -38.38
C ASP A 12 5.87 -10.88 -38.78
N ALA A 13 4.93 -10.60 -37.90
CA ALA A 13 4.13 -9.39 -37.91
C ALA A 13 4.53 -8.54 -36.69
N ALA A 14 5.54 -7.72 -36.86
CA ALA A 14 5.84 -6.64 -35.93
C ALA A 14 4.71 -5.61 -36.02
N GLU A 15 3.80 -5.63 -35.07
CA GLU A 15 2.74 -4.66 -34.92
C GLU A 15 3.35 -3.35 -34.39
N LYS A 16 3.39 -2.35 -35.27
CA LYS A 16 3.85 -0.99 -34.96
C LYS A 16 2.85 -0.35 -33.99
N ALA A 17 3.28 -0.17 -32.75
CA ALA A 17 2.61 0.68 -31.80
C ALA A 17 2.56 2.13 -32.33
N VAL A 18 1.36 2.65 -32.53
CA VAL A 18 1.11 4.06 -32.86
C VAL A 18 1.21 4.86 -31.56
N PRO A 19 2.05 5.89 -31.47
CA PRO A 19 2.11 6.72 -30.29
C PRO A 19 0.83 7.56 -30.17
N VAL A 20 0.06 7.35 -29.12
CA VAL A 20 -1.05 8.22 -28.74
C VAL A 20 -0.46 9.49 -28.13
N ASN A 21 -0.45 10.55 -28.91
CA ASN A 21 -0.02 11.87 -28.48
C ASN A 21 -1.20 12.52 -27.72
N VAL A 22 -1.17 12.46 -26.39
CA VAL A 22 -2.13 13.17 -25.53
C VAL A 22 -1.45 14.44 -25.04
N LEU A 23 -1.64 15.51 -25.79
CA LEU A 23 -1.40 16.88 -25.32
C LEU A 23 -2.76 17.50 -24.97
N ALA A 24 -3.11 17.47 -23.70
CA ALA A 24 -4.07 18.40 -23.12
C ALA A 24 -3.57 18.76 -21.72
N ASP A 25 -3.30 20.05 -21.53
CA ASP A 25 -2.91 20.61 -20.24
C ASP A 25 -3.96 20.31 -19.18
N PRO A 26 -3.55 19.98 -17.94
CA PRO A 26 -4.51 19.68 -16.88
C PRO A 26 -5.24 20.95 -16.47
N VAL A 27 -6.57 20.94 -16.60
CA VAL A 27 -7.43 21.96 -16.00
C VAL A 27 -7.31 21.83 -14.48
N VAL A 28 -6.56 22.73 -13.86
CA VAL A 28 -6.44 22.83 -12.40
C VAL A 28 -7.73 23.40 -11.85
N VAL A 29 -8.63 22.54 -11.38
CA VAL A 29 -9.76 22.93 -10.55
C VAL A 29 -9.24 23.12 -9.13
N LYS A 30 -9.16 24.38 -8.65
CA LYS A 30 -8.82 24.68 -7.27
C LYS A 30 -9.91 24.12 -6.35
N ALA A 31 -9.55 23.11 -5.56
CA ALA A 31 -10.40 22.59 -4.51
C ALA A 31 -10.44 23.61 -3.36
N GLU A 32 -11.64 24.00 -2.93
CA GLU A 32 -11.86 24.72 -1.67
C GLU A 32 -11.70 23.75 -0.50
N GLU A 33 -10.99 24.19 0.56
CA GLU A 33 -10.75 23.41 1.77
C GLU A 33 -12.06 22.96 2.44
N PRO A 34 -12.16 21.72 2.93
CA PRO A 34 -13.36 21.26 3.63
C PRO A 34 -13.51 21.95 4.99
N ALA A 35 -14.70 22.47 5.25
CA ALA A 35 -15.08 23.12 6.49
C ALA A 35 -15.00 22.18 7.69
N LYS A 36 -14.36 22.61 8.78
CA LYS A 36 -14.23 21.88 10.05
C LYS A 36 -15.61 21.56 10.66
N PRO A 37 -15.81 20.38 11.24
CA PRO A 37 -17.10 20.00 11.84
C PRO A 37 -17.41 20.82 13.08
N LYS A 38 -18.64 21.32 13.19
CA LYS A 38 -19.17 22.06 14.34
C LYS A 38 -19.35 21.11 15.53
N ARG A 39 -18.70 21.43 16.65
CA ARG A 39 -18.93 20.79 17.96
C ARG A 39 -20.36 20.95 18.41
N SER A 40 -21.07 19.86 18.67
CA SER A 40 -22.38 19.84 19.30
C SER A 40 -22.29 20.26 20.77
N ARG A 41 -23.17 21.17 21.19
CA ARG A 41 -23.37 21.60 22.58
C ARG A 41 -24.03 20.46 23.35
N LYS A 42 -23.37 19.94 24.38
CA LYS A 42 -24.01 19.12 25.42
C LYS A 42 -24.66 20.00 26.47
N THR A 43 -25.90 19.73 26.76
CA THR A 43 -26.72 20.30 27.81
C THR A 43 -26.23 19.93 29.20
N LYS A 44 -26.35 20.89 30.09
CA LYS A 44 -26.00 20.93 31.51
C LYS A 44 -27.05 20.15 32.34
N ALA A 45 -26.59 19.28 33.22
CA ALA A 45 -27.40 18.86 34.38
C ALA A 45 -26.60 19.09 35.65
N GLU A 46 -27.30 19.58 36.65
CA GLU A 46 -26.84 20.14 37.91
C GLU A 46 -26.31 19.10 38.89
N ALA A 47 -25.35 19.50 39.75
CA ALA A 47 -25.28 19.07 41.14
C ALA A 47 -24.40 20.05 41.94
N GLU A 48 -24.94 20.48 43.06
CA GLU A 48 -24.46 21.42 44.08
C GLU A 48 -23.27 20.91 44.89
N GLY A 49 -22.51 21.88 45.45
CA GLY A 49 -21.95 21.64 46.77
C GLY A 49 -20.52 22.15 47.03
N ALA A 50 -20.46 23.25 47.83
CA ALA A 50 -19.47 23.59 48.87
C ALA A 50 -18.20 24.38 48.52
N ALA A 51 -18.27 25.65 48.88
CA ALA A 51 -17.39 26.45 49.83
C ALA A 51 -15.94 26.77 49.52
N LYS A 52 -15.72 28.10 49.52
CA LYS A 52 -14.53 28.98 49.58
C LYS A 52 -13.49 28.66 50.71
N PRO A 53 -12.33 29.36 50.81
CA PRO A 53 -12.15 30.83 50.60
C PRO A 53 -10.79 31.36 50.02
N ALA A 54 -10.79 32.61 49.76
CA ALA A 54 -9.92 33.67 49.36
C ALA A 54 -8.49 33.76 49.89
N ALA A 55 -7.59 34.38 49.09
CA ALA A 55 -6.58 35.34 49.58
C ALA A 55 -6.16 36.34 48.46
N LYS A 56 -5.91 37.55 48.89
CA LYS A 56 -5.78 38.84 48.20
C LYS A 56 -4.30 39.20 47.82
N ARG A 57 -4.21 40.22 46.95
CA ARG A 57 -3.14 41.28 46.77
C ARG A 57 -2.10 40.92 45.69
N GLY A 58 -1.75 41.87 44.78
CA GLY A 58 -1.41 43.28 44.89
C GLY A 58 -1.22 43.98 43.54
N ARG A 59 -1.24 45.25 43.57
CA ARG A 59 -1.40 46.28 42.53
C ARG A 59 -0.10 46.87 42.01
N LYS A 60 -0.09 47.26 40.67
CA LYS A 60 0.46 48.48 40.02
C LYS A 60 1.89 48.48 39.46
N PRO A 61 2.23 49.47 38.56
CA PRO A 61 1.49 50.07 37.42
C PRO A 61 2.30 50.23 36.11
N ALA A 62 1.62 50.46 35.02
CA ALA A 62 1.87 51.25 33.82
C ALA A 62 3.26 51.63 33.30
N ALA A 63 3.49 51.34 32.01
CA ALA A 63 4.20 52.24 31.10
C ALA A 63 3.44 52.33 29.75
N LYS A 64 3.17 53.57 29.34
CA LYS A 64 2.56 53.96 28.06
C LYS A 64 3.64 53.89 26.97
N THR A 65 3.34 53.21 25.85
CA THR A 65 3.98 53.51 24.58
C THR A 65 2.91 53.59 23.50
N THR A 66 2.85 54.72 22.88
CA THR A 66 2.05 55.11 21.72
C THR A 66 2.44 54.25 20.54
N ALA A 67 1.49 53.50 19.99
CA ALA A 67 1.59 52.88 18.68
C ALA A 67 0.40 53.31 17.81
N GLU A 68 0.76 53.83 16.67
CA GLU A 68 -0.10 54.41 15.65
C GLU A 68 -1.18 53.42 15.17
N LYS A 69 -2.41 53.95 15.12
CA LYS A 69 -3.57 53.34 14.59
C LYS A 69 -3.50 53.29 13.06
N LYS A 70 -3.00 52.19 12.46
CA LYS A 70 -3.26 51.90 11.06
C LYS A 70 -4.69 51.39 10.92
N THR A 71 -5.57 52.24 10.43
CA THR A 71 -6.90 51.87 9.94
C THR A 71 -6.80 50.97 8.75
N SER A 72 -6.89 49.66 8.95
CA SER A 72 -7.13 48.70 7.89
C SER A 72 -8.59 48.80 7.47
N THR A 73 -8.83 49.41 6.33
CA THR A 73 -10.13 49.38 5.62
C THR A 73 -10.43 47.93 5.26
N ARG A 74 -11.23 47.29 6.08
CA ARG A 74 -11.81 45.99 5.85
C ARG A 74 -12.79 46.15 4.68
N ARG A 75 -12.29 45.86 3.46
CA ARG A 75 -13.13 45.75 2.26
C ARG A 75 -14.14 44.63 2.53
N SER A 76 -15.38 44.97 2.84
CA SER A 76 -16.50 44.03 2.89
C SER A 76 -16.65 43.48 1.46
N THR A 77 -16.20 42.27 1.23
CA THR A 77 -16.64 41.52 0.05
C THR A 77 -18.13 41.21 0.27
N ALA A 78 -18.98 42.06 -0.34
CA ALA A 78 -20.41 41.79 -0.43
C ALA A 78 -20.57 40.35 -0.97
N LYS A 79 -21.16 39.46 -0.16
CA LYS A 79 -21.60 38.15 -0.62
C LYS A 79 -22.56 38.41 -1.78
N LYS A 80 -22.12 38.07 -3.01
CA LYS A 80 -22.97 38.04 -4.18
C LYS A 80 -24.13 37.11 -3.82
N ALA A 81 -25.37 37.62 -3.86
CA ALA A 81 -26.56 36.82 -3.59
C ALA A 81 -26.52 35.63 -4.55
N GLU A 82 -26.31 34.42 -4.01
CA GLU A 82 -26.41 33.20 -4.81
C GLU A 82 -27.87 33.09 -5.28
N GLY A 83 -28.08 33.21 -6.59
CA GLY A 83 -29.35 32.88 -7.20
C GLY A 83 -29.74 31.42 -6.89
N PRO A 84 -30.98 31.02 -7.16
CA PRO A 84 -31.44 29.66 -6.88
C PRO A 84 -30.46 28.67 -7.53
N LYS A 85 -29.90 27.75 -6.71
CA LYS A 85 -28.95 26.73 -7.18
C LYS A 85 -29.64 25.88 -8.25
N LYS A 86 -29.07 25.87 -9.45
CA LYS A 86 -29.57 25.00 -10.51
C LYS A 86 -29.11 23.55 -10.20
N PRO A 87 -30.01 22.57 -10.34
CA PRO A 87 -29.61 21.17 -10.14
C PRO A 87 -28.55 20.76 -11.17
N THR A 88 -27.54 20.01 -10.70
CA THR A 88 -26.54 19.37 -11.56
C THR A 88 -26.72 17.87 -11.40
N ALA A 89 -26.80 17.15 -12.52
CA ALA A 89 -26.87 15.69 -12.54
C ALA A 89 -25.58 15.11 -13.12
N LEU A 90 -25.01 14.13 -12.43
CA LEU A 90 -23.93 13.28 -12.94
C LEU A 90 -24.54 11.93 -13.27
N ILE A 91 -24.42 11.53 -14.55
CA ILE A 91 -24.92 10.22 -15.01
C ILE A 91 -23.69 9.37 -15.34
N ILE A 92 -23.50 8.27 -14.63
CA ILE A 92 -22.41 7.32 -14.83
C ILE A 92 -22.99 6.08 -15.52
N MET A 93 -22.55 5.84 -16.74
CA MET A 93 -22.88 4.63 -17.51
C MET A 93 -21.76 3.61 -17.29
N ASP A 94 -21.86 2.84 -16.21
CA ASP A 94 -20.83 1.88 -15.81
C ASP A 94 -20.63 0.82 -16.89
N GLY A 95 -19.36 0.56 -17.26
CA GLY A 95 -19.01 -0.34 -18.36
C GLY A 95 -19.19 0.23 -19.76
N PHE A 96 -19.62 1.49 -19.93
CA PHE A 96 -19.76 2.14 -21.23
C PHE A 96 -18.39 2.66 -21.70
N GLY A 97 -17.61 1.77 -22.35
CA GLY A 97 -16.32 2.14 -22.94
C GLY A 97 -16.46 2.58 -24.40
N GLN A 98 -15.43 3.23 -24.94
CA GLN A 98 -15.35 3.60 -26.34
C GLN A 98 -14.29 2.77 -27.05
N ARG A 99 -14.69 2.19 -28.20
CA ARG A 99 -13.84 1.46 -29.14
C ARG A 99 -14.35 1.68 -30.55
N ALA A 100 -13.46 2.06 -31.45
CA ALA A 100 -13.83 2.30 -32.85
C ALA A 100 -14.19 1.03 -33.62
N GLU A 101 -13.71 -0.14 -33.19
CA GLU A 101 -13.99 -1.41 -33.84
C GLU A 101 -15.44 -1.83 -33.61
N LYS A 102 -16.15 -2.19 -34.69
CA LYS A 102 -17.57 -2.57 -34.63
C LYS A 102 -17.80 -4.04 -34.27
N LYS A 103 -16.86 -4.92 -34.63
CA LYS A 103 -17.00 -6.37 -34.35
C LYS A 103 -17.01 -6.65 -32.85
N GLY A 104 -18.07 -7.25 -32.36
CA GLY A 104 -18.23 -7.53 -30.93
C GLY A 104 -18.41 -6.30 -30.06
N ASN A 105 -18.78 -5.15 -30.62
CA ASN A 105 -19.02 -3.89 -29.90
C ASN A 105 -20.52 -3.58 -29.86
N ALA A 106 -21.15 -3.98 -28.76
CA ALA A 106 -22.59 -3.80 -28.59
C ALA A 106 -22.99 -2.31 -28.54
N ILE A 107 -22.12 -1.42 -28.05
CA ILE A 107 -22.37 0.02 -27.97
C ILE A 107 -22.48 0.61 -29.37
N GLU A 108 -21.56 0.25 -30.29
CA GLU A 108 -21.58 0.73 -31.68
C GLU A 108 -22.72 0.10 -32.49
N ALA A 109 -23.16 -1.09 -32.12
CA ALA A 109 -24.30 -1.78 -32.76
C ALA A 109 -25.67 -1.28 -32.26
N ALA A 110 -25.72 -0.61 -31.11
CA ALA A 110 -26.96 -0.16 -30.51
C ALA A 110 -27.56 1.06 -31.23
N ASN A 111 -28.90 1.10 -31.31
CA ASN A 111 -29.62 2.30 -31.73
C ASN A 111 -29.68 3.31 -30.56
N LYS A 112 -28.81 4.32 -30.60
CA LYS A 112 -28.61 5.28 -29.50
C LYS A 112 -28.71 6.75 -29.93
N PRO A 113 -29.77 7.18 -30.64
CA PRO A 113 -29.84 8.50 -31.28
C PRO A 113 -29.68 9.67 -30.29
N ASN A 114 -30.14 9.51 -29.06
CA ASN A 114 -29.99 10.58 -28.05
C ASN A 114 -28.52 10.70 -27.55
N LEU A 115 -27.82 9.59 -27.35
CA LEU A 115 -26.39 9.64 -26.96
C LEU A 115 -25.55 10.17 -28.12
N ASP A 116 -25.81 9.72 -29.35
CA ASP A 116 -25.11 10.19 -30.53
C ASP A 116 -25.27 11.70 -30.70
N ARG A 117 -26.47 12.24 -30.51
CA ARG A 117 -26.74 13.67 -30.52
C ARG A 117 -25.99 14.39 -29.38
N ILE A 118 -26.06 13.88 -28.15
CA ILE A 118 -25.38 14.50 -27.01
C ILE A 118 -23.86 14.56 -27.26
N PHE A 119 -23.27 13.49 -27.75
CA PHE A 119 -21.82 13.42 -28.00
C PHE A 119 -21.37 14.30 -29.18
N SER A 120 -22.26 14.53 -30.18
CA SER A 120 -21.94 15.40 -31.32
C SER A 120 -22.13 16.89 -31.02
N GLU A 121 -23.06 17.27 -30.18
CA GLU A 121 -23.45 18.66 -29.93
C GLU A 121 -22.75 19.27 -28.67
N ASN A 122 -22.09 18.47 -27.84
CA ASN A 122 -21.48 18.92 -26.58
C ASN A 122 -19.98 18.60 -26.50
N PRO A 123 -19.22 19.29 -25.65
CA PRO A 123 -17.82 18.97 -25.41
C PRO A 123 -17.66 17.53 -24.92
N LEU A 124 -16.75 16.80 -25.53
CA LEU A 124 -16.42 15.41 -25.22
C LEU A 124 -14.93 15.30 -24.92
N THR A 125 -14.59 14.55 -23.88
CA THR A 125 -13.22 14.17 -23.55
C THR A 125 -13.15 12.71 -23.14
N TYR A 126 -11.99 12.11 -23.26
CA TYR A 126 -11.72 10.74 -22.86
C TYR A 126 -10.80 10.73 -21.64
N ILE A 127 -11.05 9.80 -20.73
CA ILE A 127 -10.22 9.57 -19.56
C ILE A 127 -9.78 8.11 -19.57
N GLY A 128 -8.60 7.84 -18.99
CA GLY A 128 -8.13 6.48 -18.77
C GLY A 128 -9.02 5.74 -17.77
N ALA A 129 -9.25 4.45 -18.01
CA ALA A 129 -10.08 3.60 -17.19
C ALA A 129 -9.35 2.35 -16.67
N SER A 130 -8.02 2.32 -16.77
CA SER A 130 -7.18 1.20 -16.36
C SER A 130 -5.83 1.66 -15.82
N GLY A 131 -5.11 0.77 -15.19
CA GLY A 131 -3.76 1.01 -14.72
C GLY A 131 -3.60 2.24 -13.82
N LEU A 132 -2.52 2.97 -13.99
CA LEU A 132 -2.18 4.13 -13.15
C LEU A 132 -3.20 5.26 -13.22
N ASP A 133 -3.94 5.39 -14.33
CA ASP A 133 -4.98 6.42 -14.50
C ASP A 133 -6.14 6.25 -13.50
N VAL A 134 -6.32 5.07 -12.97
CA VAL A 134 -7.35 4.77 -11.95
C VAL A 134 -6.76 4.28 -10.62
N GLY A 135 -5.44 4.39 -10.45
CA GLY A 135 -4.76 4.04 -9.20
C GLY A 135 -4.45 2.56 -9.03
N LEU A 136 -4.51 1.78 -10.10
CA LEU A 136 -4.13 0.36 -10.16
C LEU A 136 -2.71 0.18 -10.71
N PRO A 137 -2.10 -1.00 -10.54
CA PRO A 137 -0.85 -1.32 -11.23
C PRO A 137 -0.98 -1.16 -12.75
N ASP A 138 0.14 -0.86 -13.41
CA ASP A 138 0.16 -0.73 -14.86
C ASP A 138 -0.31 -2.01 -15.56
N GLY A 139 -1.08 -1.85 -16.66
CA GLY A 139 -1.67 -2.97 -17.39
C GLY A 139 -2.88 -3.63 -16.72
N GLN A 140 -3.23 -3.29 -15.49
CA GLN A 140 -4.41 -3.84 -14.82
C GLN A 140 -5.68 -3.13 -15.27
N MET A 141 -6.68 -3.92 -15.72
CA MET A 141 -7.99 -3.41 -16.10
C MET A 141 -8.70 -2.76 -14.90
N GLY A 142 -9.31 -1.59 -15.11
CA GLY A 142 -10.11 -0.92 -14.11
C GLY A 142 -11.38 -1.70 -13.74
N ASN A 143 -12.00 -1.25 -12.65
CA ASN A 143 -13.28 -1.80 -12.18
C ASN A 143 -14.16 -0.67 -11.62
N SER A 144 -15.43 -0.98 -11.35
CA SER A 144 -16.40 -0.02 -10.87
C SER A 144 -15.98 0.63 -9.54
N GLU A 145 -15.38 -0.11 -8.61
CA GLU A 145 -15.00 0.40 -7.30
C GLU A 145 -13.95 1.52 -7.40
N VAL A 146 -12.86 1.28 -8.13
CA VAL A 146 -11.82 2.30 -8.30
C VAL A 146 -12.29 3.47 -9.15
N GLY A 147 -13.11 3.23 -10.19
CA GLY A 147 -13.67 4.29 -11.03
C GLY A 147 -14.57 5.23 -10.24
N HIS A 148 -15.53 4.72 -9.48
CA HIS A 148 -16.40 5.52 -8.63
C HIS A 148 -15.65 6.21 -7.50
N THR A 149 -14.64 5.56 -6.93
CA THR A 149 -13.76 6.18 -5.92
C THR A 149 -13.04 7.40 -6.47
N ASN A 150 -12.46 7.30 -7.68
CA ASN A 150 -11.76 8.41 -8.33
C ASN A 150 -12.70 9.56 -8.68
N ILE A 151 -13.89 9.26 -9.23
CA ILE A 151 -14.92 10.25 -9.53
C ILE A 151 -15.35 10.97 -8.24
N GLY A 152 -15.63 10.24 -7.17
CA GLY A 152 -16.03 10.80 -5.89
C GLY A 152 -14.94 11.63 -5.20
N ALA A 153 -13.69 11.23 -5.34
CA ALA A 153 -12.53 11.96 -4.79
C ALA A 153 -12.11 13.17 -5.63
N GLY A 154 -12.50 13.23 -6.91
CA GLY A 154 -12.03 14.25 -7.86
C GLY A 154 -10.54 14.19 -8.14
N ARG A 155 -9.91 13.04 -7.93
CA ARG A 155 -8.49 12.77 -8.17
C ARG A 155 -8.24 11.28 -8.30
N ILE A 156 -7.07 10.89 -8.81
CA ILE A 156 -6.63 9.50 -8.77
C ILE A 156 -6.36 9.09 -7.32
N VAL A 157 -7.01 8.00 -6.89
CA VAL A 157 -6.80 7.36 -5.58
C VAL A 157 -6.02 6.09 -5.81
N TYR A 158 -4.70 6.13 -5.57
CA TYR A 158 -3.86 4.96 -5.71
C TYR A 158 -4.24 3.89 -4.68
N GLN A 159 -4.45 2.65 -5.16
CA GLN A 159 -4.60 1.50 -4.30
C GLN A 159 -3.29 1.22 -3.55
N GLU A 160 -3.35 0.55 -2.39
CA GLU A 160 -2.19 0.39 -1.50
C GLU A 160 -0.96 -0.18 -2.21
N LEU A 161 -1.14 -1.23 -3.02
CA LEU A 161 -0.05 -1.82 -3.82
C LEU A 161 0.63 -0.77 -4.70
N THR A 162 -0.17 -0.04 -5.48
CA THR A 162 0.32 0.99 -6.42
C THR A 162 0.94 2.17 -5.68
N ARG A 163 0.30 2.60 -4.58
CA ARG A 163 0.76 3.72 -3.76
C ARG A 163 2.15 3.46 -3.17
N ILE A 164 2.37 2.27 -2.60
CA ILE A 164 3.66 1.91 -2.02
C ILE A 164 4.72 1.75 -3.11
N THR A 165 4.37 1.05 -4.21
CA THR A 165 5.30 0.88 -5.35
C THR A 165 5.73 2.24 -5.91
N LYS A 166 4.76 3.16 -6.09
CA LYS A 166 5.06 4.52 -6.55
C LYS A 166 5.92 5.29 -5.56
N SER A 167 5.65 5.20 -4.27
CA SER A 167 6.44 5.84 -3.22
C SER A 167 7.91 5.37 -3.22
N ILE A 168 8.15 4.08 -3.49
CA ILE A 168 9.51 3.55 -3.65
C ILE A 168 10.19 4.18 -4.89
N GLN A 169 9.47 4.29 -6.01
CA GLN A 169 9.98 4.86 -7.25
C GLN A 169 10.26 6.37 -7.13
N ASP A 170 9.36 7.11 -6.49
CA ASP A 170 9.47 8.56 -6.27
C ASP A 170 10.52 8.89 -5.18
N GLY A 171 10.86 7.94 -4.30
CA GLY A 171 11.88 8.08 -3.27
C GLY A 171 11.37 8.51 -1.89
N ASP A 172 10.15 8.99 -1.76
CA ASP A 172 9.54 9.43 -0.49
C ASP A 172 9.33 8.27 0.50
N PHE A 173 9.27 7.03 0.01
CA PHE A 173 9.29 5.82 0.85
C PHE A 173 10.46 5.79 1.84
N PHE A 174 11.63 6.26 1.41
CA PHE A 174 12.85 6.25 2.21
C PHE A 174 12.89 7.36 3.27
N GLU A 175 11.97 8.32 3.19
CA GLU A 175 11.79 9.42 4.13
C GLU A 175 10.63 9.18 5.11
N ASN A 176 10.03 8.00 5.10
CA ASN A 176 8.92 7.65 5.98
C ASN A 176 9.34 7.76 7.46
N GLU A 177 8.64 8.61 8.22
CA GLU A 177 8.97 8.91 9.61
C GLU A 177 8.96 7.67 10.52
N ALA A 178 8.05 6.71 10.29
CA ALA A 178 7.97 5.48 11.09
C ALA A 178 9.18 4.57 10.80
N PHE A 179 9.60 4.47 9.56
CA PHE A 179 10.79 3.69 9.19
C PHE A 179 12.06 4.34 9.74
N LEU A 180 12.18 5.66 9.65
CA LEU A 180 13.29 6.40 10.23
C LEU A 180 13.35 6.24 11.75
N ALA A 181 12.19 6.25 12.43
CA ALA A 181 12.13 6.00 13.88
C ALA A 181 12.58 4.58 14.22
N ALA A 182 12.18 3.56 13.44
CA ALA A 182 12.63 2.18 13.63
C ALA A 182 14.14 2.05 13.44
N ALA A 183 14.69 2.64 12.38
CA ALA A 183 16.14 2.64 12.13
C ALA A 183 16.92 3.37 13.23
N LYS A 184 16.40 4.49 13.70
CA LYS A 184 16.99 5.24 14.81
C LYS A 184 17.04 4.42 16.08
N ASN A 185 15.92 3.74 16.43
CA ASN A 185 15.86 2.85 17.58
C ASN A 185 16.91 1.73 17.50
N CYS A 186 17.07 1.09 16.33
CA CYS A 186 18.09 0.07 16.14
C CYS A 186 19.50 0.60 16.36
N LYS A 187 19.81 1.79 15.84
CA LYS A 187 21.14 2.42 16.01
C LYS A 187 21.41 2.79 17.46
N GLU A 188 20.45 3.39 18.15
CA GLU A 188 20.60 3.85 19.54
C GLU A 188 20.77 2.70 20.52
N ASN A 189 20.10 1.56 20.29
CA ASN A 189 20.17 0.40 21.16
C ASN A 189 21.17 -0.68 20.69
N GLY A 190 21.78 -0.52 19.49
CA GLY A 190 22.60 -1.57 18.87
C GLY A 190 21.79 -2.85 18.58
N SER A 191 20.47 -2.69 18.44
CA SER A 191 19.49 -3.77 18.25
C SER A 191 19.23 -4.08 16.77
N ALA A 192 18.39 -5.08 16.48
CA ALA A 192 18.12 -5.53 15.13
C ALA A 192 16.86 -4.90 14.53
N LEU A 193 16.83 -4.84 13.19
CA LEU A 193 15.62 -4.60 12.42
C LEU A 193 15.08 -5.93 11.89
N HIS A 194 13.83 -6.24 12.17
CA HIS A 194 13.14 -7.40 11.66
C HIS A 194 12.11 -6.99 10.61
N LEU A 195 12.18 -7.61 9.43
CA LEU A 195 11.23 -7.45 8.35
C LEU A 195 10.40 -8.73 8.27
N MET A 196 9.08 -8.63 8.37
CA MET A 196 8.22 -9.81 8.28
C MET A 196 7.02 -9.56 7.37
N GLY A 197 6.58 -10.58 6.68
CA GLY A 197 5.41 -10.52 5.80
C GLY A 197 5.40 -11.58 4.72
N LEU A 198 4.38 -11.54 3.88
CA LEU A 198 4.18 -12.50 2.81
C LEU A 198 5.13 -12.21 1.64
N VAL A 199 5.95 -13.19 1.28
CA VAL A 199 6.97 -13.06 0.22
C VAL A 199 6.46 -13.69 -1.06
N SER A 200 5.81 -12.87 -1.89
CA SER A 200 5.34 -13.24 -3.23
C SER A 200 5.10 -11.99 -4.09
N ASP A 201 4.79 -12.18 -5.36
CA ASP A 201 4.37 -11.13 -6.29
C ASP A 201 2.83 -11.04 -6.46
N GLY A 202 2.08 -11.82 -5.69
CA GLY A 202 0.61 -11.90 -5.80
C GLY A 202 -0.13 -10.57 -5.59
N GLY A 203 0.47 -9.60 -4.89
CA GLY A 203 -0.03 -8.22 -4.77
C GLY A 203 -1.34 -8.07 -3.98
N VAL A 204 -1.80 -9.11 -3.29
CA VAL A 204 -3.06 -9.09 -2.52
C VAL A 204 -2.84 -8.62 -1.07
N HIS A 205 -1.77 -9.04 -0.46
CA HIS A 205 -1.41 -8.73 0.92
C HIS A 205 -0.13 -7.93 1.04
N SER A 206 0.81 -8.19 0.15
CA SER A 206 2.15 -7.64 0.08
C SER A 206 2.66 -7.77 -1.36
N HIS A 207 3.86 -7.27 -1.61
CA HIS A 207 4.56 -7.50 -2.87
C HIS A 207 6.06 -7.58 -2.61
N ILE A 208 6.75 -8.52 -3.29
CA ILE A 208 8.19 -8.75 -3.09
C ILE A 208 9.04 -7.48 -3.34
N ASN A 209 8.63 -6.60 -4.25
CA ASN A 209 9.33 -5.33 -4.49
C ASN A 209 9.30 -4.40 -3.28
N HIS A 210 8.30 -4.54 -2.39
CA HIS A 210 8.22 -3.69 -1.20
C HIS A 210 9.27 -4.09 -0.15
N ILE A 211 9.54 -5.40 0.03
CA ILE A 211 10.64 -5.82 0.89
C ILE A 211 12.00 -5.46 0.29
N TYR A 212 12.15 -5.47 -1.02
CA TYR A 212 13.36 -4.95 -1.67
C TYR A 212 13.57 -3.46 -1.36
N GLY A 213 12.51 -2.66 -1.37
CA GLY A 213 12.53 -1.27 -0.93
C GLY A 213 12.96 -1.11 0.54
N LEU A 214 12.49 -2.00 1.43
CA LEU A 214 12.89 -1.99 2.85
C LEU A 214 14.34 -2.40 3.05
N LEU A 215 14.87 -3.33 2.25
CA LEU A 215 16.29 -3.68 2.28
C LEU A 215 17.17 -2.53 1.80
N GLU A 216 16.78 -1.87 0.73
CA GLU A 216 17.45 -0.66 0.26
C GLU A 216 17.39 0.46 1.31
N PHE A 217 16.24 0.65 1.99
CA PHE A 217 16.12 1.55 3.13
C PHE A 217 17.12 1.19 4.23
N ALA A 218 17.17 -0.07 4.64
CA ALA A 218 18.08 -0.53 5.68
C ALA A 218 19.56 -0.28 5.31
N LYS A 219 19.93 -0.55 4.05
CA LYS A 219 21.25 -0.23 3.51
C LYS A 219 21.57 1.26 3.59
N ARG A 220 20.65 2.13 3.12
CA ARG A 220 20.81 3.60 3.19
C ARG A 220 20.96 4.10 4.63
N GLN A 221 20.29 3.44 5.57
CA GLN A 221 20.41 3.73 6.99
C GLN A 221 21.66 3.13 7.64
N GLY A 222 22.44 2.30 6.95
CA GLY A 222 23.65 1.65 7.49
C GLY A 222 23.32 0.69 8.64
N LEU A 223 22.27 -0.10 8.50
CA LEU A 223 21.87 -1.12 9.48
C LEU A 223 22.54 -2.45 9.13
N ASP A 224 23.33 -3.00 10.05
CA ASP A 224 24.05 -4.26 9.84
C ASP A 224 23.24 -5.49 10.28
N LYS A 225 22.35 -5.33 11.28
CA LYS A 225 21.54 -6.42 11.84
C LYS A 225 20.11 -6.34 11.28
N VAL A 226 19.89 -6.92 10.10
CA VAL A 226 18.60 -6.94 9.44
C VAL A 226 18.18 -8.39 9.21
N PHE A 227 17.08 -8.82 9.80
CA PHE A 227 16.58 -10.19 9.72
C PHE A 227 15.22 -10.25 9.05
N ILE A 228 15.01 -11.27 8.22
CA ILE A 228 13.79 -11.42 7.42
C ILE A 228 13.07 -12.69 7.84
N HIS A 229 11.78 -12.53 8.13
CA HIS A 229 10.87 -13.63 8.44
C HIS A 229 9.89 -13.78 7.27
N CYS A 230 10.13 -14.79 6.43
CA CYS A 230 9.38 -15.01 5.21
C CYS A 230 8.10 -15.80 5.49
N PHE A 231 6.95 -15.20 5.19
CA PHE A 231 5.69 -15.94 5.14
C PHE A 231 5.45 -16.37 3.69
N LEU A 232 5.10 -17.65 3.48
CA LEU A 232 4.89 -18.21 2.15
C LEU A 232 3.41 -18.18 1.78
N ASP A 233 3.14 -17.99 0.50
CA ASP A 233 1.80 -17.75 -0.04
C ASP A 233 1.06 -19.05 -0.37
N GLY A 234 1.16 -19.54 -1.58
CA GLY A 234 0.49 -20.75 -2.06
C GLY A 234 -1.03 -20.64 -2.24
N ARG A 235 -1.61 -19.42 -2.09
CA ARG A 235 -3.05 -19.13 -2.33
C ARG A 235 -3.25 -18.08 -3.40
N ASP A 236 -2.51 -16.99 -3.33
CA ASP A 236 -2.57 -15.88 -4.30
C ASP A 236 -1.53 -16.11 -5.42
N THR A 237 -0.61 -17.05 -5.21
CA THR A 237 0.40 -17.55 -6.16
C THR A 237 0.38 -19.09 -6.20
N PRO A 238 1.03 -19.74 -7.19
CA PRO A 238 1.09 -21.19 -7.29
C PRO A 238 1.61 -21.85 -6.00
N PRO A 239 1.08 -23.04 -5.61
CA PRO A 239 1.33 -23.64 -4.30
C PRO A 239 2.78 -24.03 -3.98
N ALA A 240 3.67 -24.06 -4.99
CA ALA A 240 5.07 -24.45 -4.85
C ALA A 240 6.03 -23.43 -5.50
N SER A 241 5.68 -22.13 -5.47
CA SER A 241 6.49 -21.03 -6.00
C SER A 241 7.34 -20.32 -4.94
N GLY A 242 7.07 -20.54 -3.65
CA GLY A 242 7.72 -19.84 -2.55
C GLY A 242 9.22 -19.98 -2.51
N LYS A 243 9.76 -21.12 -2.94
CA LYS A 243 11.22 -21.34 -3.02
C LYS A 243 11.89 -20.35 -3.99
N GLU A 244 11.26 -20.08 -5.14
CA GLU A 244 11.79 -19.14 -6.13
C GLU A 244 11.81 -17.72 -5.58
N TYR A 245 10.72 -17.28 -4.94
CA TYR A 245 10.64 -15.95 -4.31
C TYR A 245 11.65 -15.77 -3.17
N VAL A 246 11.81 -16.77 -2.31
CA VAL A 246 12.78 -16.68 -1.21
C VAL A 246 14.22 -16.76 -1.72
N THR A 247 14.49 -17.52 -2.79
CA THR A 247 15.81 -17.51 -3.44
C THR A 247 16.11 -16.12 -4.01
N ALA A 248 15.19 -15.53 -4.79
CA ALA A 248 15.35 -14.19 -5.33
C ALA A 248 15.54 -13.12 -4.23
N LEU A 249 14.88 -13.29 -3.08
CA LEU A 249 15.08 -12.43 -1.92
C LEU A 249 16.46 -12.59 -1.31
N MET A 250 16.98 -13.81 -1.20
CA MET A 250 18.33 -14.09 -0.70
C MET A 250 19.40 -13.51 -1.62
N ASP A 251 19.22 -13.65 -2.94
CA ASP A 251 20.11 -13.07 -3.96
C ASP A 251 20.10 -11.53 -3.85
N LYS A 252 18.93 -10.94 -3.60
CA LYS A 252 18.80 -9.48 -3.38
C LYS A 252 19.48 -9.01 -2.09
N CYS A 253 19.44 -9.79 -1.03
CA CYS A 253 20.19 -9.51 0.20
C CYS A 253 21.70 -9.53 -0.04
N GLU A 254 22.20 -10.50 -0.83
CA GLU A 254 23.61 -10.60 -1.20
C GLU A 254 24.03 -9.41 -2.07
N GLU A 255 23.25 -9.06 -3.11
CA GLU A 255 23.46 -7.89 -3.98
C GLU A 255 23.59 -6.58 -3.17
N LEU A 256 22.70 -6.40 -2.21
CA LEU A 256 22.68 -5.19 -1.39
C LEU A 256 23.71 -5.21 -0.26
N GLY A 257 24.20 -6.38 0.13
CA GLY A 257 25.09 -6.56 1.27
C GLY A 257 24.40 -6.36 2.62
N VAL A 258 23.06 -6.51 2.68
CA VAL A 258 22.26 -6.32 3.89
C VAL A 258 21.06 -7.25 3.90
N GLY A 259 20.71 -7.74 5.08
CA GLY A 259 19.57 -8.64 5.30
C GLY A 259 19.95 -10.11 5.29
N GLN A 260 19.30 -10.89 6.15
CA GLN A 260 19.45 -12.33 6.24
C GLN A 260 18.07 -12.96 6.53
N VAL A 261 17.71 -13.99 5.77
CA VAL A 261 16.51 -14.79 6.07
C VAL A 261 16.73 -15.54 7.37
N ALA A 262 15.88 -15.28 8.35
CA ALA A 262 15.97 -15.86 9.70
C ALA A 262 14.93 -16.95 9.93
N SER A 263 13.75 -16.86 9.32
CA SER A 263 12.74 -17.92 9.40
C SER A 263 11.86 -17.96 8.16
N VAL A 264 11.27 -19.13 7.93
CA VAL A 264 10.31 -19.37 6.85
C VAL A 264 9.12 -20.14 7.42
N MET A 265 7.90 -19.74 7.05
CA MET A 265 6.67 -20.41 7.49
C MET A 265 5.51 -20.14 6.52
N GLY A 266 4.60 -21.08 6.39
CA GLY A 266 3.40 -20.88 5.59
C GLY A 266 2.43 -19.89 6.21
N ARG A 267 1.66 -19.21 5.37
CA ARG A 267 0.61 -18.26 5.80
C ARG A 267 -0.46 -18.90 6.67
N TYR A 268 -0.63 -20.21 6.62
CA TYR A 268 -1.52 -20.98 7.49
C TYR A 268 -1.21 -20.77 8.97
N TYR A 269 0.07 -20.56 9.32
CA TYR A 269 0.53 -20.30 10.68
C TYR A 269 0.65 -18.79 10.97
N ALA A 270 1.33 -18.06 10.10
CA ALA A 270 1.69 -16.66 10.33
C ALA A 270 0.57 -15.66 10.02
N MET A 271 -0.46 -16.08 9.28
CA MET A 271 -1.55 -15.21 8.83
C MET A 271 -2.92 -15.86 9.09
N ASP A 272 -3.07 -16.59 10.21
CA ASP A 272 -4.34 -17.19 10.60
C ASP A 272 -5.42 -16.12 10.79
N ARG A 273 -6.65 -16.42 10.33
CA ARG A 273 -7.82 -15.53 10.44
C ARG A 273 -8.96 -16.14 11.23
N ASP A 274 -8.76 -17.37 11.70
CA ASP A 274 -9.80 -18.20 12.32
C ASP A 274 -9.66 -18.25 13.85
N ASN A 275 -8.76 -17.40 14.41
CA ASN A 275 -8.41 -17.38 15.83
C ASN A 275 -7.90 -18.73 16.35
N ARG A 276 -7.16 -19.44 15.50
CA ARG A 276 -6.54 -20.71 15.85
C ARG A 276 -5.17 -20.43 16.52
N TRP A 277 -5.24 -20.18 17.79
CA TRP A 277 -4.08 -19.80 18.61
C TRP A 277 -2.98 -20.86 18.59
N ASP A 278 -3.35 -22.14 18.44
CA ASP A 278 -2.42 -23.26 18.25
C ASP A 278 -1.53 -23.12 17.02
N ARG A 279 -1.99 -22.43 15.98
CA ARG A 279 -1.21 -22.11 14.77
C ARG A 279 -0.33 -20.89 14.99
N VAL A 280 -0.95 -19.83 15.51
CA VAL A 280 -0.26 -18.54 15.77
C VAL A 280 0.89 -18.74 16.77
N GLU A 281 0.69 -19.55 17.82
CA GLU A 281 1.73 -19.85 18.80
C GLU A 281 2.98 -20.45 18.14
N LYS A 282 2.83 -21.36 17.19
CA LYS A 282 3.98 -21.96 16.49
C LYS A 282 4.80 -20.92 15.72
N ALA A 283 4.10 -19.99 15.03
CA ALA A 283 4.75 -18.88 14.34
C ALA A 283 5.46 -17.95 15.35
N TYR A 284 4.78 -17.56 16.42
CA TYR A 284 5.32 -16.70 17.45
C TYR A 284 6.55 -17.31 18.13
N ARG A 285 6.51 -18.60 18.47
CA ARG A 285 7.64 -19.31 19.11
C ARG A 285 8.86 -19.35 18.18
N ALA A 286 8.65 -19.53 16.88
CA ALA A 286 9.74 -19.47 15.90
C ALA A 286 10.37 -18.07 15.84
N LEU A 287 9.55 -17.01 15.83
CA LEU A 287 10.01 -15.63 15.75
C LEU A 287 10.71 -15.17 17.05
N ARG A 288 10.12 -15.44 18.20
CA ARG A 288 10.59 -14.92 19.51
C ARG A 288 11.63 -15.79 20.16
N PHE A 289 11.45 -17.11 20.12
CA PHE A 289 12.30 -18.05 20.87
C PHE A 289 13.25 -18.85 19.96
N GLY A 290 13.06 -18.78 18.63
CA GLY A 290 13.83 -19.57 17.69
C GLY A 290 13.46 -21.06 17.72
N GLU A 291 12.24 -21.37 18.15
CA GLU A 291 11.74 -22.73 18.24
C GLU A 291 11.01 -23.15 16.97
N GLY A 292 11.36 -24.30 16.42
CA GLY A 292 10.77 -24.82 15.17
C GLY A 292 11.67 -25.85 14.52
N LYS A 293 11.28 -26.27 13.32
CA LYS A 293 12.21 -27.03 12.46
C LYS A 293 13.45 -26.17 12.21
N GLN A 294 14.61 -26.79 11.99
CA GLN A 294 15.85 -26.07 11.70
C GLN A 294 16.30 -26.35 10.28
N ALA A 295 16.81 -25.32 9.60
CA ALA A 295 17.38 -25.42 8.28
C ALA A 295 18.65 -24.55 8.16
N LYS A 296 19.51 -24.87 7.22
CA LYS A 296 20.74 -24.09 6.96
C LYS A 296 20.49 -22.79 6.20
N CYS A 297 19.40 -22.71 5.43
CA CYS A 297 19.00 -21.51 4.68
C CYS A 297 17.48 -21.50 4.43
N GLY A 298 16.93 -20.34 4.05
CA GLY A 298 15.49 -20.19 3.77
C GLY A 298 15.01 -21.08 2.63
N ALA A 299 15.70 -21.09 1.49
CA ALA A 299 15.37 -21.96 0.36
C ALA A 299 15.51 -23.46 0.70
N CYS A 300 16.49 -23.81 1.56
CA CYS A 300 16.66 -25.18 2.05
C CYS A 300 15.46 -25.64 2.89
N ALA A 301 14.91 -24.75 3.72
CA ALA A 301 13.73 -25.02 4.54
C ALA A 301 12.51 -25.37 3.68
N ILE A 302 12.31 -24.60 2.61
CA ILE A 302 11.19 -24.79 1.69
C ILE A 302 11.35 -26.09 0.90
N GLN A 303 12.56 -26.36 0.39
CA GLN A 303 12.82 -27.60 -0.34
C GLN A 303 12.54 -28.83 0.52
N ALA A 304 13.03 -28.84 1.77
CA ALA A 304 12.77 -29.93 2.70
C ALA A 304 11.27 -30.14 2.97
N SER A 305 10.49 -29.05 3.00
CA SER A 305 9.04 -29.12 3.11
C SER A 305 8.38 -29.72 1.86
N TYR A 306 8.83 -29.34 0.67
CA TYR A 306 8.34 -29.91 -0.60
C TYR A 306 8.68 -31.40 -0.72
N ASP A 307 9.85 -31.81 -0.27
CA ASP A 307 10.28 -33.22 -0.24
C ASP A 307 9.37 -34.07 0.70
N GLU A 308 8.79 -33.42 1.73
CA GLU A 308 7.77 -34.01 2.61
C GLU A 308 6.35 -33.93 2.03
N GLY A 309 6.16 -33.36 0.82
CA GLY A 309 4.85 -33.17 0.17
C GLY A 309 4.05 -31.99 0.74
N VAL A 310 4.66 -31.09 1.50
CA VAL A 310 4.03 -29.91 2.10
C VAL A 310 4.33 -28.67 1.29
N THR A 311 3.30 -28.03 0.74
CA THR A 311 3.42 -26.84 -0.11
C THR A 311 3.43 -25.54 0.71
N ASP A 312 3.68 -24.41 0.05
CA ASP A 312 3.93 -23.08 0.61
C ASP A 312 2.99 -22.70 1.75
N GLU A 313 1.69 -22.79 1.54
CA GLU A 313 0.68 -22.39 2.53
C GLU A 313 0.88 -23.06 3.90
N PHE A 314 1.31 -24.32 3.88
CA PHE A 314 1.35 -25.19 5.05
C PHE A 314 2.77 -25.46 5.58
N VAL A 315 3.78 -24.81 5.05
CA VAL A 315 5.16 -24.95 5.54
C VAL A 315 5.20 -24.67 7.04
N VAL A 316 5.61 -25.68 7.80
CA VAL A 316 5.73 -25.57 9.26
C VAL A 316 6.79 -24.54 9.62
N PRO A 317 6.56 -23.70 10.66
CA PRO A 317 7.56 -22.71 11.08
C PRO A 317 8.95 -23.33 11.24
N THR A 318 9.88 -22.85 10.41
CA THR A 318 11.26 -23.33 10.31
C THR A 318 12.20 -22.15 10.51
N VAL A 319 13.15 -22.26 11.40
CA VAL A 319 14.17 -21.25 11.67
C VAL A 319 15.45 -21.58 10.93
N VAL A 320 16.11 -20.57 10.40
CA VAL A 320 17.47 -20.71 9.87
C VAL A 320 18.42 -20.75 11.07
N ALA A 321 19.21 -21.80 11.16
CA ALA A 321 20.14 -22.00 12.26
C ALA A 321 21.59 -22.08 11.73
N LYS A 322 22.51 -21.47 12.48
CA LYS A 322 23.94 -21.57 12.31
C LYS A 322 24.55 -22.13 13.59
N ASP A 323 25.33 -23.18 13.47
CA ASP A 323 25.97 -23.87 14.61
C ASP A 323 24.96 -24.30 15.70
N GLY A 324 23.73 -24.65 15.28
CA GLY A 324 22.64 -25.09 16.16
C GLY A 324 21.82 -23.97 16.81
N GLU A 325 22.20 -22.70 16.61
CA GLU A 325 21.46 -21.56 17.13
C GLU A 325 20.65 -20.85 16.01
N ALA A 326 19.39 -20.52 16.30
CA ALA A 326 18.55 -19.76 15.39
C ALA A 326 19.11 -18.35 15.19
N VAL A 327 19.31 -17.94 13.93
CA VAL A 327 19.70 -16.57 13.60
C VAL A 327 18.48 -15.64 13.70
N GLY A 328 18.69 -14.41 14.17
CA GLY A 328 17.67 -13.37 14.09
C GLY A 328 16.39 -13.62 14.89
N LYS A 329 16.49 -14.10 16.12
CA LYS A 329 15.36 -14.11 17.06
C LYS A 329 14.99 -12.69 17.44
N ILE A 330 13.69 -12.36 17.45
CA ILE A 330 13.22 -11.04 17.90
C ILE A 330 13.46 -10.91 19.40
N GLN A 331 14.15 -9.86 19.80
CA GLN A 331 14.49 -9.59 21.20
C GLN A 331 13.90 -8.24 21.66
N ASP A 332 14.03 -7.97 22.93
CA ASP A 332 13.62 -6.68 23.49
C ASP A 332 14.47 -5.56 22.88
N LYS A 333 13.81 -4.44 22.57
CA LYS A 333 14.36 -3.26 21.89
C LYS A 333 14.61 -3.41 20.39
N ASP A 334 14.40 -4.58 19.78
CA ASP A 334 14.41 -4.69 18.33
C ASP A 334 13.25 -3.91 17.70
N SER A 335 13.44 -3.50 16.46
CA SER A 335 12.37 -2.89 15.67
C SER A 335 11.81 -3.92 14.68
N VAL A 336 10.49 -3.89 14.50
CA VAL A 336 9.81 -4.80 13.57
C VAL A 336 9.03 -3.98 12.56
N ILE A 337 9.22 -4.27 11.27
CA ILE A 337 8.40 -3.74 10.19
C ILE A 337 7.65 -4.91 9.55
N PHE A 338 6.33 -4.84 9.63
CA PHE A 338 5.45 -5.78 8.95
C PHE A 338 5.07 -5.18 7.59
N PHE A 339 5.50 -5.78 6.48
CA PHE A 339 5.33 -5.17 5.15
C PHE A 339 4.05 -5.59 4.40
N ASN A 340 3.15 -6.34 5.03
CA ASN A 340 1.82 -6.54 4.48
C ASN A 340 1.00 -5.23 4.59
N PHE A 341 0.45 -4.75 3.50
CA PHE A 341 -0.36 -3.53 3.48
C PHE A 341 -1.85 -3.78 3.76
N ARG A 342 -2.31 -5.03 3.73
CA ARG A 342 -3.70 -5.39 4.05
C ARG A 342 -3.83 -5.64 5.55
N THR A 343 -4.37 -4.65 6.27
CA THR A 343 -4.34 -4.53 7.74
C THR A 343 -5.11 -5.61 8.51
N ARG A 344 -6.11 -6.26 7.94
CA ARG A 344 -6.94 -7.26 8.65
C ARG A 344 -6.19 -8.49 9.18
N LEU A 345 -4.93 -8.67 8.80
CA LEU A 345 -4.11 -9.83 9.15
C LEU A 345 -3.00 -9.50 10.16
N LEU A 346 -2.88 -8.22 10.55
CA LEU A 346 -1.85 -7.75 11.48
C LEU A 346 -2.18 -8.02 12.96
N SER A 347 -3.43 -8.36 13.27
CA SER A 347 -3.93 -8.43 14.64
C SER A 347 -3.61 -9.71 15.40
N LEU A 348 -2.89 -10.66 14.80
CA LEU A 348 -2.67 -11.99 15.36
C LEU A 348 -1.23 -12.24 15.85
N LEU A 349 -0.29 -11.37 15.47
CA LEU A 349 1.04 -11.36 16.10
C LEU A 349 1.12 -10.15 17.04
N PRO A 350 1.44 -10.35 18.30
CA PRO A 350 1.53 -9.28 19.30
C PRO A 350 2.65 -8.30 19.02
#